data_b8edce6f8be61ea3666416d64bd77fa9
#
_entry.id   b8edce6f8be61ea3666416d64bd77fa9
#
_cell.length_a   1.000
_cell.length_b   1.000
_cell.length_c   1.000
_cell.angle_alpha   90.00
_cell.angle_beta   90.00
_cell.angle_gamma   90.00
#
_symmetry.space_group_name_H-M   'P 1'
#
loop_
_entity.id
_entity.type
_entity.pdbx_description
1 polymer ?
#
loop_
_entity_poly.entity_id
_entity_poly.type
_entity_poly.pdbx_seq_one_letter_code
_entity_poly.pdbx_strand_id
1 'polypeptide(L)'
;WKGDIKKSGVIATNIGVHFFDMLHFVFGKLQNNIVHHVSDTKAAGYLEYENARVRWFLSVDIEDVPADIQAKGQRTFRSITVDGEEIEFSGGFTDLHNRSYEEILAGRGFGLEENRTAISTVSFIRDAAPIGLVGDYHPFLNNK
;
A
#
# COMPACT_ATOMS: atom_id res chain seq x y z
N TRP A 1 -0.73 17.05 11.75
CA TRP A 1 -1.75 16.83 10.70
C TRP A 1 -1.74 15.38 10.19
N LYS A 2 -0.66 14.64 10.40
CA LYS A 2 -0.55 13.23 9.98
C LYS A 2 -1.54 12.27 10.68
N GLY A 3 -2.17 12.66 11.77
CA GLY A 3 -3.21 11.87 12.44
C GLY A 3 -4.64 12.38 12.23
N ASP A 4 -4.83 13.44 11.47
CA ASP A 4 -6.16 14.02 11.20
C ASP A 4 -6.69 13.45 9.87
N ILE A 5 -7.67 12.55 9.94
CA ILE A 5 -8.28 11.88 8.77
C ILE A 5 -8.79 12.89 7.74
N LYS A 6 -9.37 13.99 8.19
CA LYS A 6 -9.91 15.03 7.29
C LYS A 6 -8.82 15.79 6.54
N LYS A 7 -7.62 15.90 7.11
CA LYS A 7 -6.50 16.66 6.54
C LYS A 7 -5.47 15.81 5.82
N SER A 8 -5.25 14.57 6.29
CA SER A 8 -4.19 13.71 5.75
C SER A 8 -4.71 12.66 4.78
N GLY A 9 -6.02 12.46 4.72
CA GLY A 9 -6.60 11.27 4.12
C GLY A 9 -6.19 10.01 4.92
N VAL A 10 -6.89 8.95 4.82
CA VAL A 10 -6.59 7.69 5.52
C VAL A 10 -5.19 7.14 5.19
N ILE A 11 -4.75 6.12 5.92
CA ILE A 11 -3.45 5.44 5.73
C ILE A 11 -3.14 5.11 4.26
N ALA A 12 -4.16 4.80 3.46
CA ALA A 12 -4.02 4.54 2.03
C ALA A 12 -3.42 5.74 1.27
N THR A 13 -3.74 6.98 1.65
CA THR A 13 -3.22 8.19 1.00
C THR A 13 -1.75 8.43 1.33
N ASN A 14 -1.35 8.24 2.59
CA ASN A 14 0.00 8.59 3.03
C ASN A 14 1.04 7.51 2.77
N ILE A 15 0.61 6.25 2.82
CA ILE A 15 1.49 5.07 2.71
C ILE A 15 1.12 4.26 1.48
N GLY A 16 -0.17 3.97 1.30
CA GLY A 16 -0.66 3.09 0.25
C GLY A 16 -0.35 3.58 -1.16
N VAL A 17 -0.39 4.89 -1.40
CA VAL A 17 -0.19 5.47 -2.73
C VAL A 17 1.11 4.96 -3.38
N HIS A 18 2.21 4.87 -2.62
CA HIS A 18 3.50 4.41 -3.14
C HIS A 18 3.49 2.92 -3.53
N PHE A 19 2.80 2.09 -2.73
CA PHE A 19 2.67 0.67 -3.03
C PHE A 19 1.72 0.42 -4.20
N PHE A 20 0.62 1.15 -4.27
CA PHE A 20 -0.33 1.03 -5.38
C PHE A 20 0.29 1.48 -6.71
N ASP A 21 1.12 2.53 -6.69
CA ASP A 21 1.88 2.97 -7.85
C ASP A 21 2.85 1.87 -8.34
N MET A 22 3.63 1.30 -7.42
CA MET A 22 4.52 0.18 -7.70
C MET A 22 3.75 -1.03 -8.27
N LEU A 23 2.62 -1.40 -7.68
CA LEU A 23 1.81 -2.53 -8.16
C LEU A 23 1.27 -2.27 -9.57
N HIS A 24 0.85 -1.03 -9.88
CA HIS A 24 0.47 -0.64 -11.22
C HIS A 24 1.60 -0.80 -12.22
N PHE A 25 2.78 -0.32 -11.86
CA PHE A 25 3.95 -0.40 -12.72
C PHE A 25 4.32 -1.86 -13.04
N VAL A 26 4.23 -2.74 -12.04
CA VAL A 26 4.65 -4.15 -12.18
C VAL A 26 3.56 -5.01 -12.83
N PHE A 27 2.29 -4.83 -12.46
CA PHE A 27 1.22 -5.77 -12.79
C PHE A 27 0.20 -5.25 -13.83
N GLY A 28 0.38 -4.04 -14.32
CA GLY A 28 -0.47 -3.45 -15.37
C GLY A 28 -1.73 -2.78 -14.81
N LYS A 29 -2.78 -2.71 -15.64
CA LYS A 29 -3.99 -1.96 -15.30
C LYS A 29 -4.79 -2.61 -14.19
N LEU A 30 -5.32 -1.78 -13.29
CA LEU A 30 -6.27 -2.17 -12.29
C LEU A 30 -7.63 -2.46 -12.95
N GLN A 31 -8.20 -3.62 -12.66
CA GLN A 31 -9.50 -4.09 -13.16
C GLN A 31 -10.57 -4.05 -12.08
N ASN A 32 -10.19 -4.34 -10.82
CA ASN A 32 -11.14 -4.34 -9.71
C ASN A 32 -10.46 -3.86 -8.41
N ASN A 33 -11.23 -3.15 -7.57
CA ASN A 33 -10.77 -2.64 -6.28
C ASN A 33 -11.86 -2.87 -5.24
N ILE A 34 -11.55 -3.69 -4.25
CA ILE A 34 -12.47 -4.03 -3.15
C ILE A 34 -11.83 -3.62 -1.84
N VAL A 35 -12.57 -2.89 -1.03
CA VAL A 35 -12.14 -2.46 0.30
C VAL A 35 -12.81 -3.34 1.35
N HIS A 36 -12.03 -4.06 2.12
CA HIS A 36 -12.53 -4.94 3.18
C HIS A 36 -12.61 -4.25 4.54
N HIS A 37 -11.63 -3.38 4.82
CA HIS A 37 -11.54 -2.68 6.11
C HIS A 37 -10.92 -1.31 5.95
N VAL A 38 -11.46 -0.32 6.65
CA VAL A 38 -10.86 1.02 6.85
C VAL A 38 -11.14 1.47 8.27
N SER A 39 -10.10 1.92 8.96
CA SER A 39 -10.15 2.57 10.26
C SER A 39 -9.11 3.69 10.32
N ASP A 40 -8.98 4.34 11.46
CA ASP A 40 -8.01 5.42 11.68
C ASP A 40 -6.56 4.95 11.52
N THR A 41 -6.29 3.67 11.86
CA THR A 41 -4.94 3.11 11.91
C THR A 41 -4.71 1.98 10.91
N LYS A 42 -5.75 1.44 10.29
CA LYS A 42 -5.66 0.24 9.44
C LYS A 42 -6.52 0.37 8.21
N ALA A 43 -6.05 -0.20 7.11
CA ALA A 43 -6.84 -0.40 5.91
C ALA A 43 -6.42 -1.69 5.21
N ALA A 44 -7.38 -2.39 4.61
CA ALA A 44 -7.14 -3.63 3.89
C ALA A 44 -8.14 -3.83 2.75
N GLY A 45 -7.70 -4.51 1.72
CA GLY A 45 -8.54 -4.76 0.58
C GLY A 45 -7.93 -5.76 -0.42
N TYR A 46 -8.56 -5.79 -1.57
CA TYR A 46 -8.18 -6.63 -2.68
C TYR A 46 -8.14 -5.81 -3.96
N LEU A 47 -7.10 -5.99 -4.74
CA LEU A 47 -6.91 -5.38 -6.05
C LEU A 47 -6.73 -6.47 -7.10
N GLU A 48 -7.43 -6.37 -8.19
CA GLU A 48 -7.26 -7.23 -9.36
C GLU A 48 -6.61 -6.42 -10.48
N TYR A 49 -5.43 -6.82 -10.88
CA TYR A 49 -4.68 -6.29 -12.00
C TYR A 49 -4.77 -7.22 -13.20
N GLU A 50 -4.32 -6.76 -14.37
CA GLU A 50 -4.25 -7.60 -15.57
C GLU A 50 -3.43 -8.87 -15.34
N ASN A 51 -2.32 -8.76 -14.58
CA ASN A 51 -1.35 -9.84 -14.39
C ASN A 51 -1.22 -10.32 -12.94
N ALA A 52 -2.04 -9.83 -12.01
CA ALA A 52 -1.97 -10.24 -10.60
C ALA A 52 -3.27 -10.03 -9.84
N ARG A 53 -3.42 -10.81 -8.76
CA ARG A 53 -4.42 -10.63 -7.71
C ARG A 53 -3.71 -10.31 -6.41
N VAL A 54 -4.05 -9.20 -5.78
CA VAL A 54 -3.32 -8.66 -4.64
C VAL A 54 -4.24 -8.46 -3.46
N ARG A 55 -4.00 -9.18 -2.38
CA ARG A 55 -4.56 -8.87 -1.05
C ARG A 55 -3.59 -7.93 -0.36
N TRP A 56 -4.07 -6.80 0.09
CA TRP A 56 -3.23 -5.80 0.74
C TRP A 56 -3.71 -5.47 2.16
N PHE A 57 -2.76 -5.17 3.02
CA PHE A 57 -2.99 -4.72 4.39
C PHE A 57 -1.99 -3.62 4.75
N LEU A 58 -2.49 -2.52 5.29
CA LEU A 58 -1.69 -1.38 5.77
C LEU A 58 -2.08 -1.10 7.20
N SER A 59 -1.10 -0.88 8.07
CA SER A 59 -1.31 -0.47 9.45
C SER A 59 -0.23 0.50 9.92
N VAL A 60 -0.59 1.39 10.85
CA VAL A 60 0.33 2.20 11.65
C VAL A 60 0.33 1.79 13.12
N ASP A 61 -0.38 0.73 13.44
CA ASP A 61 -0.45 0.15 14.78
C ASP A 61 0.75 -0.80 14.98
N ILE A 62 1.51 -0.58 16.05
CA ILE A 62 2.67 -1.42 16.38
C ILE A 62 2.28 -2.87 16.68
N GLU A 63 1.08 -3.09 17.19
CA GLU A 63 0.56 -4.43 17.51
C GLU A 63 0.33 -5.31 16.27
N ASP A 64 0.29 -4.71 15.08
CA ASP A 64 0.17 -5.46 13.82
C ASP A 64 1.53 -5.87 13.24
N VAL A 65 2.62 -5.41 13.79
CA VAL A 65 3.97 -5.86 13.39
C VAL A 65 4.16 -7.30 13.89
N PRO A 66 4.63 -8.25 13.05
CA PRO A 66 4.88 -9.62 13.49
C PRO A 66 5.76 -9.70 14.74
N ALA A 67 5.40 -10.58 15.68
CA ALA A 67 6.04 -10.64 17.00
C ALA A 67 7.55 -10.95 16.93
N ASP A 68 7.98 -11.75 15.98
CA ASP A 68 9.38 -12.07 15.73
C ASP A 68 10.19 -10.86 15.22
N ILE A 69 9.53 -9.96 14.49
CA ILE A 69 10.09 -8.69 13.99
C ILE A 69 10.20 -7.68 15.14
N GLN A 70 9.15 -7.58 15.98
CA GLN A 70 9.18 -6.76 17.19
C GLN A 70 10.28 -7.22 18.16
N ALA A 71 10.46 -8.53 18.33
CA ALA A 71 11.51 -9.10 19.19
C ALA A 71 12.94 -8.72 18.74
N LYS A 72 13.14 -8.42 17.45
CA LYS A 72 14.40 -7.89 16.91
C LYS A 72 14.55 -6.38 17.10
N GLY A 73 13.62 -5.71 17.77
CA GLY A 73 13.62 -4.27 18.00
C GLY A 73 13.16 -3.44 16.78
N GLN A 74 12.64 -4.07 15.74
CA GLN A 74 12.12 -3.39 14.54
C GLN A 74 10.70 -2.90 14.80
N ARG A 75 10.42 -1.68 14.36
CA ARG A 75 9.10 -1.03 14.49
C ARG A 75 8.35 -0.91 13.17
N THR A 76 8.94 -1.39 12.10
CA THR A 76 8.40 -1.31 10.74
C THR A 76 8.59 -2.65 10.07
N PHE A 77 7.54 -3.12 9.42
CA PHE A 77 7.58 -4.33 8.61
C PHE A 77 6.94 -4.05 7.25
N ARG A 78 7.63 -4.37 6.17
CA ARG A 78 7.15 -4.26 4.80
C ARG A 78 7.55 -5.49 4.04
N SER A 79 6.57 -6.23 3.57
CA SER A 79 6.82 -7.40 2.73
C SER A 79 5.77 -7.53 1.62
N ILE A 80 6.14 -8.26 0.59
CA ILE A 80 5.26 -8.72 -0.48
C ILE A 80 5.52 -10.21 -0.64
N THR A 81 4.44 -11.00 -0.68
CA THR A 81 4.53 -12.43 -1.00
C THR A 81 4.03 -12.64 -2.42
N VAL A 82 4.88 -13.19 -3.28
CA VAL A 82 4.55 -13.52 -4.67
C VAL A 82 4.72 -15.02 -4.84
N ASP A 83 3.65 -15.71 -5.23
CA ASP A 83 3.63 -17.18 -5.47
C ASP A 83 4.19 -18.00 -4.28
N GLY A 84 3.95 -17.51 -3.05
CA GLY A 84 4.38 -18.15 -1.81
C GLY A 84 5.80 -17.78 -1.34
N GLU A 85 6.53 -16.98 -2.10
CA GLU A 85 7.84 -16.46 -1.74
C GLU A 85 7.73 -15.05 -1.16
N GLU A 86 8.18 -14.84 0.07
CA GLU A 86 8.14 -13.55 0.75
C GLU A 86 9.41 -12.73 0.45
N ILE A 87 9.20 -11.49 0.03
CA ILE A 87 10.24 -10.48 -0.18
C ILE A 87 10.05 -9.39 0.88
N GLU A 88 10.93 -9.37 1.89
CA GLU A 88 10.93 -8.35 2.93
C GLU A 88 11.84 -7.19 2.51
N PHE A 89 11.36 -5.94 2.63
CA PHE A 89 12.07 -4.74 2.19
C PHE A 89 11.93 -3.56 3.18
N SER A 90 11.78 -3.84 4.48
CA SER A 90 11.62 -2.82 5.53
C SER A 90 12.78 -1.83 5.58
N GLY A 91 14.00 -2.27 5.21
CA GLY A 91 15.20 -1.42 5.10
C GLY A 91 15.39 -0.75 3.74
N GLY A 92 14.47 -0.91 2.80
CA GLY A 92 14.53 -0.34 1.46
C GLY A 92 14.23 1.16 1.41
N PHE A 93 14.23 1.71 0.20
CA PHE A 93 13.91 3.12 -0.09
C PHE A 93 14.93 4.14 0.41
N THR A 94 16.21 3.77 0.43
CA THR A 94 17.31 4.72 0.61
C THR A 94 17.60 5.46 -0.71
N ASP A 95 18.01 6.73 -0.63
CA ASP A 95 18.39 7.57 -1.77
C ASP A 95 17.33 7.83 -2.87
N LEU A 96 16.06 7.53 -2.63
CA LEU A 96 15.00 7.75 -3.62
C LEU A 96 14.90 9.21 -4.06
N HIS A 97 15.12 10.18 -3.16
CA HIS A 97 15.06 11.59 -3.51
C HIS A 97 16.17 11.98 -4.49
N ASN A 98 17.40 11.54 -4.23
CA ASN A 98 18.53 11.81 -5.13
C ASN A 98 18.27 11.21 -6.51
N ARG A 99 17.85 9.94 -6.57
CA ARG A 99 17.47 9.27 -7.82
C ARG A 99 16.34 9.99 -8.55
N SER A 100 15.31 10.44 -7.84
CA SER A 100 14.21 11.19 -8.43
C SER A 100 14.69 12.50 -9.08
N TYR A 101 15.56 13.24 -8.39
CA TYR A 101 16.15 14.46 -8.97
C TYR A 101 17.05 14.18 -10.15
N GLU A 102 17.86 13.14 -10.13
CA GLU A 102 18.69 12.71 -11.25
C GLU A 102 17.83 12.43 -12.50
N GLU A 103 16.73 11.70 -12.34
CA GLU A 103 15.82 11.39 -13.44
C GLU A 103 15.09 12.62 -13.97
N ILE A 104 14.66 13.53 -13.09
CA ILE A 104 14.04 14.80 -13.51
C ILE A 104 15.03 15.67 -14.32
N LEU A 105 16.26 15.81 -13.84
CA LEU A 105 17.30 16.60 -14.52
C LEU A 105 17.70 15.98 -15.86
N ALA A 106 17.62 14.67 -15.98
CA ALA A 106 17.87 13.94 -17.22
C ALA A 106 16.67 13.93 -18.19
N GLY A 107 15.56 14.59 -17.84
CA GLY A 107 14.35 14.63 -18.68
C GLY A 107 13.53 13.34 -18.64
N ARG A 108 13.80 12.44 -17.72
CA ARG A 108 13.06 11.16 -17.52
C ARG A 108 12.17 11.16 -16.28
N GLY A 109 11.86 12.32 -15.73
CA GLY A 109 10.93 12.44 -14.62
C GLY A 109 9.51 12.02 -15.00
N PHE A 110 8.77 11.48 -14.03
CA PHE A 110 7.39 11.08 -14.21
C PHE A 110 6.45 12.30 -14.18
N GLY A 111 5.43 12.29 -15.02
CA GLY A 111 4.41 13.33 -15.12
C GLY A 111 3.13 13.01 -14.33
N LEU A 112 2.10 13.79 -14.58
CA LEU A 112 0.80 13.63 -13.90
C LEU A 112 0.05 12.37 -14.35
N GLU A 113 0.22 11.97 -15.61
CA GLU A 113 -0.51 10.83 -16.16
C GLU A 113 -0.06 9.51 -15.54
N GLU A 114 1.24 9.35 -15.30
CA GLU A 114 1.80 8.15 -14.67
C GLU A 114 1.28 7.97 -13.23
N ASN A 115 1.06 9.07 -12.52
CA ASN A 115 0.54 9.04 -11.14
C ASN A 115 -0.99 8.93 -11.06
N ARG A 116 -1.72 9.19 -12.14
CA ARG A 116 -3.20 9.26 -12.17
C ARG A 116 -3.84 7.99 -11.59
N THR A 117 -3.34 6.84 -11.95
CA THR A 117 -3.93 5.56 -11.56
C THR A 117 -3.75 5.27 -10.06
N ALA A 118 -2.57 5.55 -9.51
CA ALA A 118 -2.32 5.41 -8.08
C ALA A 118 -3.23 6.35 -7.27
N ILE A 119 -3.36 7.61 -7.70
CA ILE A 119 -4.24 8.60 -7.06
C ILE A 119 -5.72 8.18 -7.16
N SER A 120 -6.17 7.67 -8.30
CA SER A 120 -7.54 7.18 -8.48
C SER A 120 -7.83 5.97 -7.57
N THR A 121 -6.87 5.06 -7.42
CA THR A 121 -6.97 3.91 -6.53
C THR A 121 -7.15 4.35 -5.07
N VAL A 122 -6.33 5.30 -4.62
CA VAL A 122 -6.42 5.85 -3.26
C VAL A 122 -7.73 6.61 -3.04
N SER A 123 -8.16 7.41 -4.01
CA SER A 123 -9.45 8.12 -3.94
C SER A 123 -10.61 7.15 -3.79
N PHE A 124 -10.62 6.07 -4.58
CA PHE A 124 -11.63 5.02 -4.45
C PHE A 124 -11.62 4.38 -3.06
N ILE A 125 -10.44 3.98 -2.55
CA ILE A 125 -10.31 3.36 -1.22
C ILE A 125 -10.83 4.28 -0.12
N ARG A 126 -10.56 5.57 -0.21
CA ARG A 126 -11.01 6.55 0.78
C ARG A 126 -12.53 6.70 0.83
N ASP A 127 -13.19 6.64 -0.33
CA ASP A 127 -14.60 6.94 -0.47
C ASP A 127 -15.47 5.65 -0.47
N ALA A 128 -14.86 4.47 -0.55
CA ALA A 128 -15.55 3.19 -0.57
C ALA A 128 -16.11 2.80 0.80
N ALA A 129 -17.28 2.18 0.82
CA ALA A 129 -17.81 1.49 1.99
C ALA A 129 -17.14 0.12 2.11
N PRO A 130 -16.48 -0.20 3.26
CA PRO A 130 -15.87 -1.51 3.46
C PRO A 130 -16.93 -2.64 3.45
N ILE A 131 -16.64 -3.74 2.75
CA ILE A 131 -17.55 -4.88 2.66
C ILE A 131 -17.36 -5.92 3.77
N GLY A 132 -16.36 -5.76 4.65
CA GLY A 132 -16.04 -6.70 5.72
C GLY A 132 -15.26 -7.93 5.21
N LEU A 133 -15.26 -8.98 6.03
CA LEU A 133 -14.48 -10.21 5.77
C LEU A 133 -15.21 -11.14 4.79
N VAL A 134 -15.33 -10.69 3.55
CA VAL A 134 -16.00 -11.45 2.47
C VAL A 134 -15.04 -11.63 1.29
N GLY A 135 -14.96 -12.83 0.72
CA GLY A 135 -14.11 -13.14 -0.43
C GLY A 135 -12.62 -13.18 -0.09
N ASP A 136 -11.79 -12.66 -0.97
CA ASP A 136 -10.32 -12.69 -0.88
C ASP A 136 -9.75 -11.57 0.01
N TYR A 137 -10.12 -11.53 1.28
CA TYR A 137 -9.55 -10.57 2.23
C TYR A 137 -8.16 -10.97 2.73
N HIS A 138 -7.40 -9.99 3.23
CA HIS A 138 -6.04 -10.22 3.73
C HIS A 138 -6.06 -10.99 5.07
N PRO A 139 -5.23 -12.05 5.26
CA PRO A 139 -5.23 -12.89 6.46
C PRO A 139 -5.01 -12.13 7.78
N PHE A 140 -4.28 -11.03 7.77
CA PHE A 140 -4.04 -10.20 8.96
C PHE A 140 -5.32 -9.59 9.55
N LEU A 141 -6.43 -9.56 8.82
CA LEU A 141 -7.72 -9.16 9.36
C LEU A 141 -8.35 -10.20 10.29
N ASN A 142 -7.85 -11.45 10.29
CA ASN A 142 -8.33 -12.50 11.19
C ASN A 142 -7.70 -12.45 12.59
N ASN A 143 -6.63 -11.68 12.77
CA ASN A 143 -5.84 -11.64 14.01
C ASN A 143 -6.37 -10.60 15.01
N LYS A 144 -7.70 -10.46 15.14
CA LYS A 144 -8.36 -9.58 16.12
C LYS A 144 -9.33 -10.32 16.99
#